data_5195f3a0cb82f3508a67d309ff4641a6
#
_entry.id   5195f3a0cb82f3508a67d309ff4641a6
#
_cell.length_a   1.000
_cell.length_b   1.000
_cell.length_c   1.000
_cell.angle_alpha   90.00
_cell.angle_beta   90.00
_cell.angle_gamma   90.00
#
_symmetry.space_group_name_H-M   'P 1'
#
loop_
_entity.id
_entity.type
_entity.pdbx_description
1 polymer ?
#
loop_
_entity_poly.entity_id
_entity_poly.type
_entity_poly.pdbx_seq_one_letter_code
_entity_poly.pdbx_strand_id
1 'polypeptide(L)'
;MIIENFPADFLLGKYELKGVKAYGNKFMLTKSERLLSLIKRVSQELNVNEDKLDYSENSLDYITEWLKEHISTRKLTKAEYELKKKDIPDYIDVDDWDFDQITISNIIDVGTYFGEVMIQNHKSKDLKWMQYLKNRKNVDFGHMVIKLGKSEMNPVWLLYIFSLKVVDERERKDGLLGLYKIWEDDIV
;
A
#
# COMPACT_ATOMS: atom_id res chain seq x y z
N MET A 1 4.69 -15.40 -6.05
CA MET A 1 3.59 -15.95 -5.25
C MET A 1 3.05 -14.82 -4.39
N ILE A 2 1.98 -14.28 -4.82
CA ILE A 2 1.17 -13.29 -4.15
C ILE A 2 1.02 -13.74 -2.70
N ILE A 3 0.85 -12.81 -1.78
CA ILE A 3 0.35 -13.12 -0.45
C ILE A 3 -1.05 -13.69 -0.68
N GLU A 4 -1.12 -14.98 -0.98
CA GLU A 4 -2.37 -15.72 -1.13
C GLU A 4 -3.13 -15.50 0.18
N ASN A 5 -4.16 -14.68 0.18
CA ASN A 5 -4.99 -14.30 1.32
C ASN A 5 -4.47 -13.12 2.17
N PHE A 6 -3.86 -12.10 1.58
CA PHE A 6 -3.79 -10.82 2.29
C PHE A 6 -5.24 -10.33 2.50
N PRO A 7 -5.64 -10.01 3.75
CA PRO A 7 -7.02 -9.59 4.00
C PRO A 7 -7.33 -8.30 3.26
N ALA A 8 -8.48 -8.26 2.58
CA ALA A 8 -8.93 -7.09 1.85
C ALA A 8 -9.09 -5.86 2.77
N ASP A 9 -9.42 -6.09 4.04
CA ASP A 9 -9.52 -5.05 5.06
C ASP A 9 -8.18 -4.62 5.66
N PHE A 10 -7.07 -5.17 5.21
CA PHE A 10 -5.72 -4.91 5.70
C PHE A 10 -5.53 -5.05 7.22
N LEU A 11 -6.47 -5.67 7.94
CA LEU A 11 -6.41 -5.82 9.40
C LEU A 11 -5.68 -7.10 9.82
N LEU A 12 -4.38 -7.01 10.08
CA LEU A 12 -3.57 -8.15 10.50
C LEU A 12 -3.70 -8.51 12.00
N GLY A 13 -4.29 -7.63 12.80
CA GLY A 13 -4.46 -7.83 14.25
C GLY A 13 -5.30 -9.04 14.65
N LYS A 14 -6.16 -9.56 13.76
CA LYS A 14 -7.00 -10.75 13.98
C LYS A 14 -6.29 -12.09 13.72
N TYR A 15 -5.10 -12.05 13.14
CA TYR A 15 -4.33 -13.26 12.83
C TYR A 15 -3.39 -13.65 13.96
N GLU A 16 -3.00 -14.92 14.02
CA GLU A 16 -2.00 -15.40 14.96
C GLU A 16 -0.65 -14.72 14.72
N LEU A 17 0.07 -14.39 15.80
CA LEU A 17 1.36 -13.69 15.74
C LEU A 17 2.39 -14.41 14.84
N LYS A 18 2.37 -15.76 14.82
CA LYS A 18 3.23 -16.55 13.94
C LYS A 18 2.97 -16.25 12.47
N GLY A 19 1.71 -16.19 12.05
CA GLY A 19 1.31 -15.84 10.69
C GLY A 19 1.67 -14.39 10.33
N VAL A 20 1.44 -13.47 11.27
CA VAL A 20 1.81 -12.05 11.11
C VAL A 20 3.32 -11.90 10.91
N LYS A 21 4.15 -12.56 11.71
CA LYS A 21 5.61 -12.54 11.54
C LYS A 21 6.07 -13.19 10.22
N ALA A 22 5.41 -14.28 9.82
CA ALA A 22 5.69 -14.92 8.52
C ALA A 22 5.41 -13.98 7.34
N TYR A 23 4.35 -13.15 7.42
CA TYR A 23 4.08 -12.10 6.45
C TYR A 23 5.26 -11.10 6.33
N GLY A 24 5.73 -10.53 7.45
CA GLY A 24 6.84 -9.58 7.42
C GLY A 24 8.13 -10.17 6.83
N ASN A 25 8.45 -11.42 7.20
CA ASN A 25 9.59 -12.13 6.62
C ASN A 25 9.44 -12.33 5.11
N LYS A 26 8.26 -12.77 4.65
CA LYS A 26 7.96 -12.96 3.24
C LYS A 26 8.05 -11.65 2.46
N PHE A 27 7.48 -10.55 3.02
CA PHE A 27 7.60 -9.22 2.44
C PHE A 27 9.05 -8.86 2.14
N MET A 28 9.93 -8.97 3.14
CA MET A 28 11.35 -8.64 2.99
C MET A 28 12.07 -9.54 1.98
N LEU A 29 11.75 -10.83 1.96
CA LEU A 29 12.35 -11.78 1.02
C LEU A 29 11.94 -11.53 -0.44
N THR A 30 10.69 -11.14 -0.68
CA THR A 30 10.14 -10.98 -2.04
C THR A 30 10.15 -9.55 -2.54
N LYS A 31 10.46 -8.57 -1.69
CA LYS A 31 10.38 -7.14 -1.97
C LYS A 31 11.10 -6.75 -3.28
N SER A 32 12.36 -7.15 -3.42
CA SER A 32 13.18 -6.77 -4.59
C SER A 32 12.62 -7.35 -5.89
N GLU A 33 12.21 -8.61 -5.88
CA GLU A 33 11.62 -9.26 -7.06
C GLU A 33 10.29 -8.60 -7.45
N ARG A 34 9.44 -8.27 -6.48
CA ARG A 34 8.17 -7.59 -6.70
C ARG A 34 8.36 -6.19 -7.29
N LEU A 35 9.33 -5.43 -6.78
CA LEU A 35 9.67 -4.11 -7.30
C LEU A 35 10.17 -4.16 -8.75
N LEU A 36 11.07 -5.09 -9.07
CA LEU A 36 11.51 -5.29 -10.45
C LEU A 36 10.36 -5.67 -11.38
N SER A 37 9.46 -6.53 -10.91
CA SER A 37 8.25 -6.91 -11.66
C SER A 37 7.32 -5.71 -11.88
N LEU A 38 7.12 -4.86 -10.87
CA LEU A 38 6.32 -3.63 -11.00
C LEU A 38 6.95 -2.68 -12.02
N ILE A 39 8.23 -2.37 -11.88
CA ILE A 39 8.96 -1.47 -12.79
C ILE A 39 8.79 -1.95 -14.24
N LYS A 40 9.00 -3.23 -14.49
CA LYS A 40 8.85 -3.80 -15.82
C LYS A 40 7.43 -3.67 -16.38
N ARG A 41 6.40 -3.93 -15.58
CA ARG A 41 5.00 -3.77 -15.99
C ARG A 41 4.68 -2.32 -16.33
N VAL A 42 5.00 -1.38 -15.43
CA VAL A 42 4.78 0.05 -15.64
C VAL A 42 5.51 0.56 -16.88
N SER A 43 6.79 0.20 -17.04
CA SER A 43 7.58 0.55 -18.21
C SER A 43 6.95 0.08 -19.53
N GLN A 44 6.51 -1.17 -19.57
CA GLN A 44 5.91 -1.77 -20.76
C GLN A 44 4.54 -1.16 -21.09
N GLU A 45 3.69 -0.97 -20.11
CA GLU A 45 2.31 -0.53 -20.32
C GLU A 45 2.22 0.97 -20.61
N LEU A 46 3.04 1.80 -19.94
CA LEU A 46 3.12 3.24 -20.26
C LEU A 46 4.10 3.57 -21.39
N ASN A 47 4.78 2.57 -21.94
CA ASN A 47 5.82 2.76 -22.97
C ASN A 47 6.90 3.78 -22.56
N VAL A 48 7.37 3.68 -21.32
CA VAL A 48 8.44 4.52 -20.76
C VAL A 48 9.69 3.68 -20.47
N ASN A 49 10.89 4.28 -20.55
CA ASN A 49 12.11 3.58 -20.19
C ASN A 49 12.13 3.25 -18.68
N GLU A 50 12.59 2.05 -18.31
CA GLU A 50 12.77 1.63 -16.90
C GLU A 50 13.65 2.61 -16.11
N ASP A 51 14.60 3.30 -16.75
CA ASP A 51 15.43 4.35 -16.13
C ASP A 51 14.63 5.53 -15.56
N LYS A 52 13.36 5.70 -15.97
CA LYS A 52 12.45 6.69 -15.39
C LYS A 52 11.80 6.25 -14.08
N LEU A 53 11.88 4.96 -13.78
CA LEU A 53 11.34 4.33 -12.58
C LEU A 53 12.48 4.05 -11.58
N ASP A 54 13.28 5.08 -11.33
CA ASP A 54 14.55 5.08 -10.62
C ASP A 54 14.46 5.38 -9.12
N TYR A 55 13.25 5.30 -8.58
CA TYR A 55 12.91 5.70 -7.20
C TYR A 55 13.12 7.18 -6.89
N SER A 56 13.28 8.05 -7.89
CA SER A 56 13.20 9.50 -7.68
C SER A 56 11.76 9.94 -7.40
N GLU A 57 11.59 11.15 -6.87
CA GLU A 57 10.27 11.73 -6.67
C GLU A 57 9.46 11.81 -7.98
N ASN A 58 10.13 12.15 -9.09
CA ASN A 58 9.49 12.26 -10.40
C ASN A 58 8.97 10.91 -10.93
N SER A 59 9.55 9.80 -10.49
CA SER A 59 9.07 8.47 -10.86
C SER A 59 7.67 8.18 -10.32
N LEU A 60 7.23 8.89 -9.27
CA LEU A 60 5.91 8.73 -8.65
C LEU A 60 4.77 9.15 -9.59
N ASP A 61 5.02 10.03 -10.56
CA ASP A 61 4.01 10.44 -11.54
C ASP A 61 3.62 9.26 -12.44
N TYR A 62 4.60 8.53 -12.96
CA TYR A 62 4.36 7.33 -13.77
C TYR A 62 3.64 6.23 -12.96
N ILE A 63 4.06 6.02 -11.71
CA ILE A 63 3.44 5.05 -10.82
C ILE A 63 2.00 5.44 -10.48
N THR A 64 1.72 6.74 -10.31
CA THR A 64 0.37 7.26 -10.07
C THR A 64 -0.54 6.99 -11.27
N GLU A 65 -0.09 7.35 -12.48
CA GLU A 65 -0.82 7.14 -13.72
C GLU A 65 -1.16 5.65 -13.90
N TRP A 66 -0.14 4.80 -13.82
CA TRP A 66 -0.32 3.36 -13.95
C TRP A 66 -1.29 2.78 -12.90
N LEU A 67 -1.13 3.15 -11.62
CA LEU A 67 -2.00 2.63 -10.57
C LEU A 67 -3.47 2.99 -10.81
N LYS A 68 -3.77 4.24 -11.18
CA LYS A 68 -5.14 4.69 -11.43
C LYS A 68 -5.84 3.85 -12.49
N GLU A 69 -5.14 3.45 -13.54
CA GLU A 69 -5.68 2.60 -14.62
C GLU A 69 -5.87 1.14 -14.19
N HIS A 70 -5.24 0.73 -13.08
CA HIS A 70 -5.23 -0.66 -12.59
C HIS A 70 -5.99 -0.88 -11.29
N ILE A 71 -6.82 0.08 -10.90
CA ILE A 71 -7.75 -0.07 -9.77
C ILE A 71 -9.06 -0.66 -10.31
N SER A 72 -9.42 -1.82 -9.78
CA SER A 72 -10.67 -2.50 -10.10
C SER A 72 -11.37 -2.95 -8.82
N THR A 73 -12.68 -2.85 -8.83
CA THR A 73 -13.53 -3.27 -7.71
C THR A 73 -14.38 -4.47 -8.11
N ARG A 74 -14.78 -5.25 -7.12
CA ARG A 74 -15.73 -6.34 -7.28
C ARG A 74 -16.90 -6.16 -6.32
N LYS A 75 -18.07 -6.56 -6.76
CA LYS A 75 -19.24 -6.60 -5.89
C LYS A 75 -19.07 -7.70 -4.83
N LEU A 76 -19.42 -7.39 -3.59
CA LEU A 76 -19.44 -8.36 -2.50
C LEU A 76 -20.60 -9.34 -2.66
N THR A 77 -20.38 -10.58 -2.29
CA THR A 77 -21.48 -11.52 -2.05
C THR A 77 -22.28 -11.09 -0.83
N LYS A 78 -23.54 -11.55 -0.74
CA LYS A 78 -24.38 -11.24 0.42
C LYS A 78 -23.69 -11.61 1.75
N ALA A 79 -23.00 -12.75 1.79
CA ALA A 79 -22.30 -13.21 3.00
C ALA A 79 -21.09 -12.30 3.37
N GLU A 80 -20.32 -11.86 2.37
CA GLU A 80 -19.21 -10.92 2.57
C GLU A 80 -19.72 -9.55 3.05
N TYR A 81 -20.80 -9.05 2.44
CA TYR A 81 -21.41 -7.79 2.84
C TYR A 81 -21.92 -7.82 4.30
N GLU A 82 -22.65 -8.86 4.68
CA GLU A 82 -23.12 -9.04 6.05
C GLU A 82 -21.96 -9.15 7.05
N LEU A 83 -20.87 -9.81 6.65
CA LEU A 83 -19.67 -9.89 7.49
C LEU A 83 -18.99 -8.52 7.64
N LYS A 84 -18.89 -7.75 6.55
CA LYS A 84 -18.32 -6.40 6.52
C LYS A 84 -19.15 -5.44 7.41
N LYS A 85 -20.48 -5.59 7.41
CA LYS A 85 -21.40 -4.73 8.16
C LYS A 85 -21.51 -5.11 9.64
N LYS A 86 -21.17 -6.33 10.03
CA LYS A 86 -21.48 -6.94 11.34
C LYS A 86 -21.18 -6.07 12.56
N ASP A 87 -20.03 -5.37 12.56
CA ASP A 87 -19.56 -4.58 13.70
C ASP A 87 -19.67 -3.06 13.42
N ILE A 88 -20.40 -2.68 12.35
CA ILE A 88 -20.60 -1.27 11.93
C ILE A 88 -22.03 -0.84 12.33
N PRO A 89 -22.19 0.31 13.00
CA PRO A 89 -23.52 0.83 13.34
C PRO A 89 -24.40 1.04 12.10
N ASP A 90 -25.71 0.79 12.23
CA ASP A 90 -26.68 0.84 11.11
C ASP A 90 -26.80 2.21 10.41
N TYR A 91 -26.41 3.29 11.09
CA TYR A 91 -26.41 4.64 10.53
C TYR A 91 -25.17 4.98 9.69
N ILE A 92 -24.21 4.04 9.58
CA ILE A 92 -23.03 4.17 8.73
C ILE A 92 -23.26 3.36 7.47
N ASP A 93 -23.21 4.03 6.33
CA ASP A 93 -23.26 3.36 5.04
C ASP A 93 -22.00 2.54 4.81
N VAL A 94 -22.19 1.32 4.32
CA VAL A 94 -21.11 0.39 4.02
C VAL A 94 -21.17 0.06 2.54
N ASP A 95 -20.05 0.24 1.84
CA ASP A 95 -19.96 -0.11 0.42
C ASP A 95 -20.23 -1.60 0.20
N ASP A 96 -21.00 -1.92 -0.84
CA ASP A 96 -21.28 -3.30 -1.28
C ASP A 96 -20.21 -3.88 -2.21
N TRP A 97 -19.08 -3.23 -2.28
CA TRP A 97 -17.92 -3.60 -3.09
C TRP A 97 -16.63 -3.67 -2.27
N ASP A 98 -15.61 -4.26 -2.86
CA ASP A 98 -14.24 -4.30 -2.37
C ASP A 98 -13.26 -4.32 -3.56
N PHE A 99 -11.98 -4.06 -3.33
CA PHE A 99 -10.98 -4.25 -4.36
C PHE A 99 -10.85 -5.72 -4.74
N ASP A 100 -10.58 -6.00 -6.01
CA ASP A 100 -10.21 -7.34 -6.41
C ASP A 100 -8.77 -7.69 -5.97
N GLN A 101 -8.40 -8.97 -6.06
CA GLN A 101 -7.10 -9.45 -5.59
C GLN A 101 -5.92 -8.90 -6.40
N ILE A 102 -6.14 -8.54 -7.67
CA ILE A 102 -5.12 -7.94 -8.53
C ILE A 102 -4.85 -6.52 -8.05
N THR A 103 -5.89 -5.74 -7.81
CA THR A 103 -5.80 -4.39 -7.24
C THR A 103 -5.11 -4.40 -5.87
N ILE A 104 -5.48 -5.32 -4.97
CA ILE A 104 -4.79 -5.49 -3.68
C ILE A 104 -3.29 -5.76 -3.87
N SER A 105 -2.94 -6.63 -4.81
CA SER A 105 -1.53 -6.91 -5.12
C SER A 105 -0.80 -5.67 -5.65
N ASN A 106 -1.44 -4.91 -6.54
CA ASN A 106 -0.89 -3.67 -7.09
C ASN A 106 -0.69 -2.61 -6.00
N ILE A 107 -1.66 -2.45 -5.09
CA ILE A 107 -1.55 -1.55 -3.93
C ILE A 107 -0.34 -1.90 -3.08
N ILE A 108 -0.09 -3.18 -2.82
CA ILE A 108 1.07 -3.62 -2.03
C ILE A 108 2.38 -3.33 -2.80
N ASP A 109 2.44 -3.60 -4.10
CA ASP A 109 3.62 -3.35 -4.92
C ASP A 109 3.94 -1.86 -5.01
N VAL A 110 2.92 -1.03 -5.29
CA VAL A 110 3.06 0.43 -5.38
C VAL A 110 3.37 1.04 -4.01
N GLY A 111 2.74 0.57 -2.92
CA GLY A 111 3.08 0.98 -1.56
C GLY A 111 4.53 0.65 -1.20
N THR A 112 5.02 -0.52 -1.66
CA THR A 112 6.43 -0.90 -1.48
C THR A 112 7.35 0.01 -2.28
N TYR A 113 7.00 0.35 -3.52
CA TYR A 113 7.76 1.29 -4.35
C TYR A 113 7.80 2.69 -3.71
N PHE A 114 6.66 3.20 -3.26
CA PHE A 114 6.56 4.48 -2.55
C PHE A 114 7.48 4.52 -1.31
N GLY A 115 7.50 3.45 -0.53
CA GLY A 115 8.40 3.33 0.61
C GLY A 115 9.88 3.33 0.22
N GLU A 116 10.26 2.71 -0.90
CA GLU A 116 11.63 2.77 -1.42
C GLU A 116 11.98 4.19 -1.89
N VAL A 117 11.05 4.92 -2.52
CA VAL A 117 11.27 6.34 -2.87
C VAL A 117 11.62 7.14 -1.61
N MET A 118 10.86 6.98 -0.52
CA MET A 118 11.16 7.65 0.76
C MET A 118 12.56 7.28 1.27
N ILE A 119 12.91 6.00 1.29
CA ILE A 119 14.21 5.52 1.81
C ILE A 119 15.37 6.03 0.94
N GLN A 120 15.25 5.95 -0.38
CA GLN A 120 16.36 6.25 -1.29
C GLN A 120 16.65 7.74 -1.40
N ASN A 121 15.64 8.59 -1.26
CA ASN A 121 15.84 10.04 -1.30
C ASN A 121 16.30 10.62 0.06
N HIS A 122 16.21 9.84 1.16
CA HIS A 122 16.61 10.28 2.50
C HIS A 122 17.70 9.37 3.12
N LYS A 123 18.71 8.98 2.35
CA LYS A 123 19.79 8.06 2.78
C LYS A 123 20.52 8.50 4.05
N SER A 124 20.62 9.81 4.30
CA SER A 124 21.27 10.36 5.51
C SER A 124 20.46 10.13 6.79
N LYS A 125 19.19 9.73 6.70
CA LYS A 125 18.26 9.56 7.82
C LYS A 125 18.12 8.12 8.32
N ASP A 126 18.86 7.14 7.76
CA ASP A 126 18.81 5.71 8.10
C ASP A 126 17.38 5.14 8.13
N LEU A 127 16.53 5.59 7.19
CA LEU A 127 15.18 5.08 7.04
C LEU A 127 15.21 3.61 6.62
N LYS A 128 14.37 2.78 7.25
CA LYS A 128 14.30 1.36 6.94
C LYS A 128 12.94 0.75 7.22
N TRP A 129 12.64 -0.28 6.49
CA TRP A 129 11.47 -1.11 6.75
C TRP A 129 11.57 -1.82 8.08
N MET A 130 10.50 -1.82 8.83
CA MET A 130 10.32 -2.60 10.05
C MET A 130 8.90 -3.11 10.16
N GLN A 131 8.70 -4.26 10.81
CA GLN A 131 7.36 -4.74 11.08
C GLN A 131 6.81 -4.13 12.37
N TYR A 132 5.62 -3.53 12.30
CA TYR A 132 4.99 -2.95 13.48
C TYR A 132 4.30 -4.03 14.33
N LEU A 133 4.85 -4.34 15.49
CA LEU A 133 4.35 -5.39 16.39
C LEU A 133 4.03 -4.89 17.80
N LYS A 134 4.01 -3.56 18.03
CA LYS A 134 3.91 -2.97 19.37
C LYS A 134 2.52 -3.08 19.98
N ASN A 135 1.47 -2.77 19.22
CA ASN A 135 0.09 -2.70 19.71
C ASN A 135 -0.86 -3.41 18.76
N ARG A 136 -1.41 -4.54 19.20
CA ARG A 136 -2.29 -5.40 18.38
C ARG A 136 -3.61 -4.74 17.98
N LYS A 137 -4.05 -3.71 18.71
CA LYS A 137 -5.27 -2.94 18.38
C LYS A 137 -5.01 -1.81 17.38
N ASN A 138 -3.75 -1.49 17.10
CA ASN A 138 -3.41 -0.49 16.11
C ASN A 138 -3.65 -1.04 14.69
N VAL A 139 -4.14 -0.19 13.79
CA VAL A 139 -4.37 -0.53 12.38
C VAL A 139 -3.09 -1.01 11.68
N ASP A 140 -1.94 -0.48 12.09
CA ASP A 140 -0.63 -0.85 11.55
C ASP A 140 -0.07 -2.16 12.10
N PHE A 141 -0.76 -2.82 13.05
CA PHE A 141 -0.24 -4.06 13.62
C PHE A 141 0.00 -5.13 12.55
N GLY A 142 1.22 -5.61 12.49
CA GLY A 142 1.67 -6.64 11.55
C GLY A 142 2.18 -6.09 10.22
N HIS A 143 1.83 -4.84 9.88
CA HIS A 143 2.27 -4.20 8.64
C HIS A 143 3.75 -3.89 8.64
N MET A 144 4.30 -3.78 7.43
CA MET A 144 5.62 -3.22 7.20
C MET A 144 5.50 -1.71 7.14
N VAL A 145 6.24 -1.03 8.02
CA VAL A 145 6.24 0.44 8.14
C VAL A 145 7.66 0.98 8.01
N ILE A 146 7.79 2.27 7.75
CA ILE A 146 9.05 3.01 7.75
C ILE A 146 9.03 3.97 8.94
N LYS A 147 10.06 3.94 9.76
CA LYS A 147 10.19 4.86 10.89
C LYS A 147 10.77 6.19 10.41
N LEU A 148 10.01 7.29 10.58
CA LEU A 148 10.35 8.65 10.19
C LEU A 148 10.67 9.52 11.44
N GLY A 149 11.67 9.13 12.23
CA GLY A 149 11.93 9.84 13.48
C GLY A 149 10.96 9.45 14.60
N LYS A 150 9.96 10.30 14.92
CA LYS A 150 8.96 10.04 15.97
C LYS A 150 7.72 9.33 15.46
N SER A 151 7.41 9.45 14.17
CA SER A 151 6.28 8.82 13.50
C SER A 151 6.67 7.54 12.77
N GLU A 152 5.68 6.71 12.44
CA GLU A 152 5.83 5.54 11.56
C GLU A 152 4.86 5.71 10.38
N MET A 153 5.39 5.58 9.17
CA MET A 153 4.59 5.60 7.94
C MET A 153 4.30 4.16 7.50
N ASN A 154 3.05 3.88 7.18
CA ASN A 154 2.63 2.63 6.54
C ASN A 154 2.35 2.88 5.04
N PRO A 155 3.33 2.67 4.15
CA PRO A 155 3.15 2.99 2.74
C PRO A 155 2.01 2.20 2.07
N VAL A 156 1.85 0.92 2.41
CA VAL A 156 0.80 0.08 1.84
C VAL A 156 -0.60 0.57 2.26
N TRP A 157 -0.78 0.95 3.53
CA TRP A 157 -2.03 1.53 4.00
C TRP A 157 -2.33 2.88 3.33
N LEU A 158 -1.31 3.73 3.16
CA LEU A 158 -1.46 5.00 2.45
C LEU A 158 -1.95 4.78 1.02
N LEU A 159 -1.39 3.80 0.32
CA LEU A 159 -1.81 3.47 -1.05
C LEU A 159 -3.20 2.84 -1.09
N TYR A 160 -3.60 2.08 -0.08
CA TYR A 160 -4.97 1.60 0.05
C TYR A 160 -5.96 2.77 0.15
N ILE A 161 -5.70 3.73 1.06
CA ILE A 161 -6.54 4.94 1.20
C ILE A 161 -6.52 5.79 -0.07
N PHE A 162 -5.37 5.93 -0.73
CA PHE A 162 -5.28 6.62 -2.01
C PHE A 162 -6.17 5.95 -3.06
N SER A 163 -6.13 4.63 -3.16
CA SER A 163 -6.93 3.86 -4.11
C SER A 163 -8.43 3.98 -3.85
N LEU A 164 -8.87 4.01 -2.59
CA LEU A 164 -10.27 4.33 -2.24
C LEU A 164 -10.68 5.70 -2.77
N LYS A 165 -9.83 6.72 -2.59
CA LYS A 165 -10.11 8.07 -3.09
C LYS A 165 -10.16 8.14 -4.62
N VAL A 166 -9.37 7.31 -5.32
CA VAL A 166 -9.44 7.20 -6.79
C VAL A 166 -10.81 6.66 -7.22
N VAL A 167 -11.31 5.59 -6.58
CA VAL A 167 -12.65 5.04 -6.86
C VAL A 167 -13.75 6.06 -6.62
N ASP A 168 -13.60 6.89 -5.58
CA ASP A 168 -14.56 7.94 -5.22
C ASP A 168 -14.37 9.25 -6.01
N GLU A 169 -13.43 9.31 -6.96
CA GLU A 169 -13.05 10.53 -7.70
C GLU A 169 -12.65 11.70 -6.78
N ARG A 170 -12.06 11.39 -5.62
CA ARG A 170 -11.65 12.36 -4.57
C ARG A 170 -10.16 12.37 -4.33
N GLU A 171 -9.38 11.73 -5.20
CA GLU A 171 -7.93 11.72 -5.07
C GLU A 171 -7.31 13.09 -5.32
N ARG A 172 -6.11 13.27 -4.79
CA ARG A 172 -5.34 14.50 -5.00
C ARG A 172 -4.90 14.63 -6.46
N LYS A 173 -4.94 15.85 -6.99
CA LYS A 173 -4.47 16.15 -8.35
C LYS A 173 -2.96 15.90 -8.53
N ASP A 174 -2.18 16.10 -7.44
CA ASP A 174 -0.74 15.89 -7.38
C ASP A 174 -0.35 14.43 -7.09
N GLY A 175 -1.33 13.53 -7.04
CA GLY A 175 -1.13 12.07 -6.96
C GLY A 175 -0.25 11.62 -5.80
N LEU A 176 0.63 10.64 -6.07
CA LEU A 176 1.56 10.12 -5.08
C LEU A 176 2.70 11.08 -4.76
N LEU A 177 3.07 11.97 -5.68
CA LEU A 177 4.06 13.01 -5.41
C LEU A 177 3.57 13.96 -4.30
N GLY A 178 2.30 14.34 -4.33
CA GLY A 178 1.71 15.15 -3.27
C GLY A 178 1.67 14.44 -1.91
N LEU A 179 1.41 13.12 -1.89
CA LEU A 179 1.52 12.32 -0.67
C LEU A 179 2.97 12.25 -0.16
N TYR A 180 3.93 12.08 -1.06
CA TYR A 180 5.35 12.07 -0.71
C TYR A 180 5.75 13.37 0.00
N LYS A 181 5.39 14.52 -0.54
CA LYS A 181 5.72 15.83 0.05
C LYS A 181 5.14 16.01 1.45
N ILE A 182 3.93 15.51 1.71
CA ILE A 182 3.32 15.58 3.06
C ILE A 182 4.15 14.75 4.07
N TRP A 183 4.58 13.54 3.69
CA TRP A 183 5.32 12.66 4.58
C TRP A 183 6.80 12.99 4.70
N GLU A 184 7.36 13.69 3.71
CA GLU A 184 8.73 14.19 3.75
C GLU A 184 8.93 15.18 4.91
N ASP A 185 7.92 15.99 5.23
CA ASP A 185 7.96 16.96 6.35
C ASP A 185 8.09 16.28 7.73
N ASP A 186 7.72 15.00 7.85
CA ASP A 186 7.84 14.22 9.09
C ASP A 186 9.23 13.59 9.29
N ILE A 187 10.13 13.72 8.31
CA ILE A 187 11.48 13.15 8.36
C ILE A 187 12.41 14.08 9.14
N VAL A 188 12.75 13.68 10.36
CA VAL A 188 13.58 14.46 11.29
C VAL A 188 15.04 13.97 11.29
#